data_34fa5687fee9160228f1cd46bb5ac221
#
_entry.id   34fa5687fee9160228f1cd46bb5ac221
#
_cell.length_a   1.000
_cell.length_b   1.000
_cell.length_c   1.000
_cell.angle_alpha   90.00
_cell.angle_beta   90.00
_cell.angle_gamma   90.00
#
_symmetry.space_group_name_H-M   'P 1'
#
loop_
_entity.id
_entity.type
_entity.pdbx_description
1 polymer ?
#
loop_
_entity_poly.entity_id
_entity_poly.type
_entity_poly.pdbx_seq_one_letter_code
_entity_poly.pdbx_strand_id
1 'polypeptide(L)'
;YASKTYWIVNYSNPAAIVAKATQILRPNARILNICDMPVEVEARMAEILDTDLSNLEVDYFGLNHYGWFTKVQCNGEDVTEKLKKHVAEYGYVSKASYEDALVKDPDWLHTFTNAKKIVNYFPDYLPNTYWQYYLLGDDIVDYMDINNTRGMQVIHGRETKIREAVKKLENGEKIDLTQFYVGVHGKFIVEVVKALAYDTRSRQLVIVKNDGAVKNLPDDAMVEIPAYITKDGPEPVRVGEIPRFYKGLIEQQDACEGLVVEAVIEGSYKKALQAFTLNRTIPSANVAKEILDEMIEANKEYWVELK
;
A
#
# COMPACT_ATOMS: atom_id res chain seq x y z
N TYR A 1 27.05 -10.99 8.36
CA TYR A 1 27.86 -10.64 7.17
C TYR A 1 27.59 -9.23 6.65
N ALA A 2 26.58 -8.51 7.17
CA ALA A 2 26.29 -7.14 6.77
C ALA A 2 27.28 -6.15 7.46
N SER A 3 27.64 -5.07 6.77
CA SER A 3 28.42 -3.98 7.36
C SER A 3 27.57 -3.25 8.43
N LYS A 4 28.21 -2.43 9.28
CA LYS A 4 27.52 -1.59 10.25
C LYS A 4 26.65 -0.49 9.61
N THR A 5 26.79 -0.29 8.29
CA THR A 5 26.12 0.76 7.51
C THR A 5 25.06 0.20 6.55
N TYR A 6 24.62 -1.06 6.75
CA TYR A 6 23.58 -1.65 5.91
C TYR A 6 22.24 -0.94 6.08
N TRP A 7 21.41 -1.02 5.04
CA TRP A 7 20.00 -0.73 5.09
C TRP A 7 19.21 -1.99 4.71
N ILE A 8 18.10 -2.21 5.37
CA ILE A 8 17.06 -3.15 4.93
C ILE A 8 15.95 -2.32 4.31
N VAL A 9 15.66 -2.53 3.04
CA VAL A 9 14.49 -1.97 2.37
C VAL A 9 13.42 -3.04 2.38
N ASN A 10 12.41 -2.87 3.23
CA ASN A 10 11.31 -3.81 3.34
C ASN A 10 10.20 -3.45 2.35
N TYR A 11 9.89 -4.38 1.47
CA TYR A 11 8.86 -4.26 0.44
C TYR A 11 7.82 -5.39 0.57
N SER A 12 7.66 -5.96 1.75
CA SER A 12 6.70 -7.05 1.99
C SER A 12 5.46 -6.56 2.73
N ASN A 13 4.31 -7.15 2.42
CA ASN A 13 3.05 -6.91 3.12
C ASN A 13 2.83 -7.95 4.24
N PRO A 14 2.13 -7.55 5.29
CA PRO A 14 1.51 -6.24 5.58
C PRO A 14 2.53 -5.20 6.06
N ALA A 15 2.89 -4.23 5.19
CA ALA A 15 4.04 -3.35 5.41
C ALA A 15 3.93 -2.48 6.67
N ALA A 16 2.76 -1.92 7.00
CA ALA A 16 2.56 -1.11 8.21
C ALA A 16 2.72 -1.94 9.49
N ILE A 17 2.16 -3.15 9.55
CA ILE A 17 2.30 -4.08 10.68
C ILE A 17 3.77 -4.48 10.88
N VAL A 18 4.48 -4.83 9.78
CA VAL A 18 5.92 -5.14 9.82
C VAL A 18 6.72 -3.92 10.28
N ALA A 19 6.40 -2.72 9.78
CA ALA A 19 7.06 -1.49 10.20
C ALA A 19 6.87 -1.23 11.70
N LYS A 20 5.64 -1.35 12.21
CA LYS A 20 5.33 -1.17 13.64
C LYS A 20 6.02 -2.23 14.50
N ALA A 21 6.03 -3.48 14.09
CA ALA A 21 6.72 -4.56 14.79
C ALA A 21 8.24 -4.32 14.85
N THR A 22 8.85 -3.92 13.74
CA THR A 22 10.29 -3.63 13.69
C THR A 22 10.66 -2.41 14.53
N GLN A 23 9.82 -1.38 14.56
CA GLN A 23 10.00 -0.20 15.40
C GLN A 23 9.99 -0.57 16.89
N ILE A 24 9.12 -1.48 17.31
CA ILE A 24 9.03 -1.94 18.70
C ILE A 24 10.22 -2.85 19.05
N LEU A 25 10.50 -3.85 18.23
CA LEU A 25 11.48 -4.89 18.52
C LEU A 25 12.93 -4.47 18.25
N ARG A 26 13.14 -3.55 17.33
CA ARG A 26 14.46 -3.11 16.84
C ARG A 26 14.47 -1.61 16.51
N PRO A 27 14.19 -0.71 17.47
CA PRO A 27 13.98 0.73 17.20
C PRO A 27 15.20 1.43 16.56
N ASN A 28 16.39 0.85 16.70
CA ASN A 28 17.64 1.39 16.13
C ASN A 28 18.08 0.69 14.83
N ALA A 29 17.26 -0.23 14.31
CA ALA A 29 17.60 -0.90 13.05
C ALA A 29 17.41 0.05 11.85
N ARG A 30 18.34 -0.02 10.90
CA ARG A 30 18.23 0.72 9.65
C ARG A 30 17.29 -0.02 8.70
N ILE A 31 15.98 0.18 8.89
CA ILE A 31 14.94 -0.42 8.06
C ILE A 31 14.10 0.71 7.48
N LEU A 32 13.92 0.70 6.17
CA LEU A 32 13.01 1.56 5.44
C LEU A 32 11.90 0.70 4.85
N ASN A 33 10.66 1.01 5.21
CA ASN A 33 9.49 0.31 4.70
C ASN A 33 8.89 1.10 3.54
N ILE A 34 8.60 0.42 2.44
CA ILE A 34 8.09 1.02 1.21
C ILE A 34 6.93 0.21 0.63
N CYS A 35 6.07 0.89 -0.11
CA CYS A 35 5.00 0.29 -0.91
C CYS A 35 4.92 0.98 -2.26
N ASP A 36 4.61 0.23 -3.29
CA ASP A 36 4.53 0.71 -4.67
C ASP A 36 3.15 1.21 -5.08
N MET A 37 2.10 0.92 -4.31
CA MET A 37 0.75 1.32 -4.69
C MET A 37 0.58 2.83 -4.87
N PRO A 38 1.11 3.71 -3.99
CA PRO A 38 1.05 5.15 -4.25
C PRO A 38 1.76 5.53 -5.55
N VAL A 39 2.91 4.93 -5.85
CA VAL A 39 3.69 5.20 -7.07
C VAL A 39 2.94 4.72 -8.33
N GLU A 40 2.23 3.60 -8.25
CA GLU A 40 1.37 3.16 -9.36
C GLU A 40 0.22 4.16 -9.59
N VAL A 41 -0.39 4.70 -8.52
CA VAL A 41 -1.40 5.75 -8.64
C VAL A 41 -0.80 7.03 -9.27
N GLU A 42 0.41 7.43 -8.86
CA GLU A 42 1.13 8.55 -9.47
C GLU A 42 1.40 8.30 -10.96
N ALA A 43 1.80 7.07 -11.34
CA ALA A 43 1.99 6.72 -12.75
C ALA A 43 0.69 6.82 -13.57
N ARG A 44 -0.45 6.41 -12.98
CA ARG A 44 -1.76 6.60 -13.60
C ARG A 44 -2.15 8.08 -13.72
N MET A 45 -1.85 8.89 -12.71
CA MET A 45 -2.04 10.35 -12.80
C MET A 45 -1.19 10.97 -13.92
N ALA A 46 0.06 10.52 -14.07
CA ALA A 46 0.94 10.96 -15.15
C ALA A 46 0.37 10.59 -16.54
N GLU A 47 -0.13 9.36 -16.69
CA GLU A 47 -0.82 8.91 -17.92
C GLU A 47 -2.05 9.77 -18.24
N ILE A 48 -2.89 10.07 -17.25
CA ILE A 48 -4.08 10.93 -17.38
C ILE A 48 -3.70 12.34 -17.83
N LEU A 49 -2.55 12.83 -17.38
CA LEU A 49 -2.05 14.17 -17.68
C LEU A 49 -1.21 14.24 -18.98
N ASP A 50 -0.95 13.08 -19.61
CA ASP A 50 -0.05 12.92 -20.75
C ASP A 50 1.35 13.51 -20.48
N THR A 51 1.96 13.06 -19.36
CA THR A 51 3.27 13.54 -18.88
C THR A 51 4.11 12.40 -18.33
N ASP A 52 5.40 12.66 -18.13
CA ASP A 52 6.29 11.73 -17.42
C ASP A 52 6.04 11.78 -15.91
N LEU A 53 6.12 10.61 -15.25
CA LEU A 53 6.01 10.48 -13.79
C LEU A 53 7.00 11.40 -13.04
N SER A 54 8.20 11.62 -13.59
CA SER A 54 9.21 12.51 -13.02
C SER A 54 8.81 13.99 -12.95
N ASN A 55 7.76 14.38 -13.67
CA ASN A 55 7.22 15.74 -13.64
C ASN A 55 6.18 15.94 -12.52
N LEU A 56 5.79 14.86 -11.84
CA LEU A 56 4.83 14.94 -10.75
C LEU A 56 5.53 15.07 -9.40
N GLU A 57 4.94 15.88 -8.54
CA GLU A 57 5.23 15.95 -7.11
C GLU A 57 3.90 15.89 -6.35
N VAL A 58 3.81 14.99 -5.36
CA VAL A 58 2.57 14.76 -4.61
C VAL A 58 2.76 15.03 -3.12
N ASP A 59 1.74 15.58 -2.49
CA ASP A 59 1.57 15.57 -1.05
C ASP A 59 0.57 14.47 -0.68
N TYR A 60 0.88 13.74 0.38
CA TYR A 60 0.14 12.54 0.78
C TYR A 60 0.18 12.35 2.29
N PHE A 61 -0.87 11.80 2.85
CA PHE A 61 -0.90 11.33 4.22
C PHE A 61 -1.70 10.04 4.36
N GLY A 62 -1.36 9.25 5.34
CA GLY A 62 -2.12 8.06 5.71
C GLY A 62 -1.27 6.99 6.35
N LEU A 63 -1.78 5.76 6.34
CA LEU A 63 -1.04 4.54 6.61
C LEU A 63 -0.86 3.77 5.30
N ASN A 64 -0.03 2.76 5.31
CA ASN A 64 0.14 1.92 4.10
C ASN A 64 -1.20 1.34 3.64
N HIS A 65 -1.52 1.48 2.37
CA HIS A 65 -2.80 1.13 1.75
C HIS A 65 -4.03 1.93 2.25
N TYR A 66 -3.81 2.97 3.05
CA TYR A 66 -4.86 3.67 3.79
C TYR A 66 -4.64 5.20 3.79
N GLY A 67 -4.31 5.76 2.61
CA GLY A 67 -3.88 7.14 2.49
C GLY A 67 -4.56 7.94 1.37
N TRP A 68 -4.24 9.24 1.35
CA TRP A 68 -4.89 10.24 0.52
C TRP A 68 -3.87 11.22 -0.07
N PHE A 69 -3.97 11.49 -1.37
CA PHE A 69 -3.22 12.56 -2.02
C PHE A 69 -3.94 13.88 -1.79
N THR A 70 -3.27 14.82 -1.15
CA THR A 70 -3.83 16.14 -0.81
C THR A 70 -3.55 17.17 -1.88
N LYS A 71 -2.41 17.00 -2.58
CA LYS A 71 -1.98 17.89 -3.65
C LYS A 71 -1.20 17.10 -4.68
N VAL A 72 -1.39 17.43 -5.94
CA VAL A 72 -0.61 16.93 -7.07
C VAL A 72 -0.14 18.11 -7.90
N GLN A 73 1.16 18.23 -8.07
CA GLN A 73 1.79 19.25 -8.93
C GLN A 73 2.42 18.58 -10.14
N CYS A 74 2.26 19.18 -11.31
CA CYS A 74 2.91 18.80 -12.55
C CYS A 74 3.78 19.98 -13.02
N ASN A 75 5.10 19.78 -13.08
CA ASN A 75 6.06 20.86 -13.39
C ASN A 75 5.85 22.12 -12.53
N GLY A 76 5.48 21.95 -11.25
CA GLY A 76 5.23 23.03 -10.31
C GLY A 76 3.83 23.67 -10.38
N GLU A 77 2.99 23.29 -11.36
CA GLU A 77 1.60 23.72 -11.44
C GLU A 77 0.68 22.77 -10.66
N ASP A 78 -0.24 23.30 -9.85
CA ASP A 78 -1.22 22.50 -9.11
C ASP A 78 -2.30 21.96 -10.07
N VAL A 79 -2.35 20.65 -10.23
CA VAL A 79 -3.30 19.94 -11.09
C VAL A 79 -4.33 19.11 -10.33
N THR A 80 -4.39 19.26 -9.01
CA THR A 80 -5.24 18.47 -8.11
C THR A 80 -6.71 18.48 -8.52
N GLU A 81 -7.28 19.65 -8.75
CA GLU A 81 -8.70 19.77 -9.12
C GLU A 81 -8.99 19.23 -10.54
N LYS A 82 -8.03 19.31 -11.45
CA LYS A 82 -8.13 18.70 -12.79
C LYS A 82 -8.20 17.17 -12.66
N LEU A 83 -7.32 16.59 -11.84
CA LEU A 83 -7.31 15.15 -11.57
C LEU A 83 -8.57 14.69 -10.84
N LYS A 84 -9.04 15.41 -9.81
CA LYS A 84 -10.29 15.08 -9.11
C LYS A 84 -11.48 14.99 -10.07
N LYS A 85 -11.63 15.95 -10.98
CA LYS A 85 -12.69 15.92 -12.00
C LYS A 85 -12.60 14.69 -12.90
N HIS A 86 -11.38 14.36 -13.34
CA HIS A 86 -11.15 13.17 -14.15
C HIS A 86 -11.47 11.87 -13.37
N VAL A 87 -10.94 11.76 -12.16
CA VAL A 87 -11.12 10.56 -11.32
C VAL A 87 -12.59 10.39 -10.93
N ALA A 88 -13.35 11.47 -10.70
CA ALA A 88 -14.78 11.41 -10.44
C ALA A 88 -15.59 10.88 -11.63
N GLU A 89 -15.06 10.92 -12.85
CA GLU A 89 -15.73 10.43 -14.06
C GLU A 89 -15.23 9.04 -14.50
N TYR A 90 -13.92 8.80 -14.43
CA TYR A 90 -13.26 7.59 -14.99
C TYR A 90 -12.46 6.75 -13.97
N GLY A 91 -12.27 7.22 -12.74
CA GLY A 91 -11.26 6.67 -11.83
C GLY A 91 -9.84 7.01 -12.28
N TYR A 92 -8.85 6.20 -11.88
CA TYR A 92 -7.46 6.36 -12.30
C TYR A 92 -7.16 5.64 -13.63
N VAL A 93 -8.04 5.80 -14.61
CA VAL A 93 -7.88 5.22 -15.94
C VAL A 93 -8.02 6.35 -16.97
N SER A 94 -7.22 6.34 -18.02
CA SER A 94 -7.35 7.35 -19.08
C SER A 94 -8.69 7.19 -19.81
N LYS A 95 -9.27 8.29 -20.25
CA LYS A 95 -10.54 8.26 -20.99
C LYS A 95 -10.46 7.38 -22.24
N ALA A 96 -9.32 7.37 -22.92
CA ALA A 96 -9.11 6.59 -24.13
C ALA A 96 -9.05 5.08 -23.87
N SER A 97 -8.57 4.68 -22.69
CA SER A 97 -8.41 3.27 -22.31
C SER A 97 -9.54 2.74 -21.42
N TYR A 98 -10.51 3.58 -21.03
CA TYR A 98 -11.53 3.21 -20.03
C TYR A 98 -12.34 1.97 -20.44
N GLU A 99 -12.88 1.94 -21.66
CA GLU A 99 -13.67 0.82 -22.18
C GLU A 99 -12.81 -0.46 -22.38
N ASP A 100 -11.63 -0.29 -22.98
CA ASP A 100 -10.69 -1.40 -23.17
C ASP A 100 -10.21 -1.98 -21.85
N ALA A 101 -10.04 -1.13 -20.89
CA ALA A 101 -9.55 -1.43 -19.58
C ALA A 101 -10.52 -2.36 -18.83
N LEU A 102 -11.81 -2.11 -18.88
CA LEU A 102 -12.86 -2.94 -18.28
C LEU A 102 -12.91 -4.36 -18.86
N VAL A 103 -12.41 -4.56 -20.09
CA VAL A 103 -12.46 -5.86 -20.81
C VAL A 103 -11.19 -6.68 -20.63
N LYS A 104 -10.01 -6.04 -20.56
CA LYS A 104 -8.70 -6.73 -20.62
C LYS A 104 -8.22 -7.33 -19.31
N ASP A 105 -8.45 -6.63 -18.20
CA ASP A 105 -8.11 -7.11 -16.84
C ASP A 105 -9.12 -6.54 -15.84
N PRO A 106 -10.33 -7.12 -15.79
CA PRO A 106 -11.41 -6.58 -14.98
C PRO A 106 -11.07 -6.46 -13.50
N ASP A 107 -10.30 -7.40 -12.95
CA ASP A 107 -9.98 -7.43 -11.53
C ASP A 107 -9.05 -6.28 -11.11
N TRP A 108 -7.99 -6.07 -11.88
CA TRP A 108 -6.99 -5.04 -11.57
C TRP A 108 -7.52 -3.64 -11.88
N LEU A 109 -8.22 -3.49 -12.97
CA LEU A 109 -8.81 -2.22 -13.38
C LEU A 109 -9.95 -1.79 -12.51
N HIS A 110 -10.73 -2.73 -11.98
CA HIS A 110 -11.74 -2.44 -10.98
C HIS A 110 -11.14 -1.68 -9.77
N THR A 111 -9.94 -2.03 -9.36
CA THR A 111 -9.20 -1.32 -8.31
C THR A 111 -8.99 0.17 -8.63
N PHE A 112 -8.69 0.51 -9.87
CA PHE A 112 -8.47 1.89 -10.30
C PHE A 112 -9.77 2.63 -10.62
N THR A 113 -10.78 1.93 -11.17
CA THR A 113 -12.06 2.56 -11.50
C THR A 113 -12.90 2.86 -10.27
N ASN A 114 -12.82 2.08 -9.19
CA ASN A 114 -13.56 2.31 -7.96
C ASN A 114 -13.15 3.60 -7.21
N ALA A 115 -11.99 4.17 -7.49
CA ALA A 115 -11.61 5.50 -7.02
C ALA A 115 -12.66 6.56 -7.38
N LYS A 116 -13.38 6.38 -8.51
CA LYS A 116 -14.50 7.21 -8.95
C LYS A 116 -15.59 7.33 -7.88
N LYS A 117 -16.04 6.22 -7.29
CA LYS A 117 -17.06 6.24 -6.24
C LYS A 117 -16.56 6.99 -5.01
N ILE A 118 -15.30 6.72 -4.60
CA ILE A 118 -14.70 7.29 -3.41
C ILE A 118 -14.55 8.81 -3.53
N VAL A 119 -14.05 9.32 -4.67
CA VAL A 119 -13.94 10.78 -4.91
C VAL A 119 -15.30 11.45 -4.93
N ASN A 120 -16.34 10.80 -5.49
CA ASN A 120 -17.69 11.36 -5.49
C ASN A 120 -18.33 11.41 -4.09
N TYR A 121 -17.99 10.47 -3.20
CA TYR A 121 -18.50 10.47 -1.82
C TYR A 121 -17.65 11.36 -0.89
N PHE A 122 -16.34 11.43 -1.12
CA PHE A 122 -15.37 12.14 -0.28
C PHE A 122 -14.44 13.01 -1.15
N PRO A 123 -14.93 14.18 -1.64
CA PRO A 123 -14.27 14.96 -2.69
C PRO A 123 -13.06 15.79 -2.21
N ASP A 124 -12.73 15.79 -0.93
CA ASP A 124 -11.66 16.63 -0.39
C ASP A 124 -10.30 16.25 -0.99
N TYR A 125 -10.01 14.93 -1.11
CA TYR A 125 -8.72 14.40 -1.52
C TYR A 125 -8.86 13.27 -2.53
N LEU A 126 -7.77 12.98 -3.26
CA LEU A 126 -7.66 11.82 -4.14
C LEU A 126 -7.29 10.58 -3.33
N PRO A 127 -8.05 9.47 -3.42
CA PRO A 127 -7.82 8.28 -2.58
C PRO A 127 -6.67 7.41 -3.09
N ASN A 128 -6.00 6.70 -2.19
CA ASN A 128 -5.35 5.45 -2.53
C ASN A 128 -6.41 4.46 -3.01
N THR A 129 -6.12 3.66 -4.03
CA THR A 129 -7.11 2.74 -4.62
C THR A 129 -7.58 1.65 -3.68
N TYR A 130 -6.79 1.28 -2.67
CA TYR A 130 -7.18 0.27 -1.68
C TYR A 130 -8.25 0.72 -0.70
N TRP A 131 -8.62 2.00 -0.68
CA TRP A 131 -9.80 2.45 0.06
C TRP A 131 -11.09 1.73 -0.35
N GLN A 132 -11.15 1.15 -1.55
CA GLN A 132 -12.31 0.36 -1.98
C GLN A 132 -12.63 -0.79 -1.01
N TYR A 133 -11.61 -1.47 -0.47
CA TYR A 133 -11.81 -2.59 0.46
C TYR A 133 -12.40 -2.15 1.81
N TYR A 134 -12.14 -0.91 2.20
CA TYR A 134 -12.54 -0.37 3.50
C TYR A 134 -13.81 0.49 3.45
N LEU A 135 -14.12 1.11 2.31
CA LEU A 135 -15.24 2.03 2.15
C LEU A 135 -16.35 1.49 1.25
N LEU A 136 -16.04 0.50 0.40
CA LEU A 136 -16.96 -0.11 -0.57
C LEU A 136 -16.94 -1.65 -0.43
N GLY A 137 -16.89 -2.15 0.82
CA GLY A 137 -16.70 -3.57 1.08
C GLY A 137 -17.84 -4.45 0.55
N ASP A 138 -19.06 -3.96 0.52
CA ASP A 138 -20.22 -4.60 -0.10
C ASP A 138 -20.03 -4.79 -1.61
N ASP A 139 -19.63 -3.75 -2.34
CA ASP A 139 -19.34 -3.84 -3.77
C ASP A 139 -18.24 -4.90 -4.03
N ILE A 140 -17.22 -4.95 -3.17
CA ILE A 140 -16.10 -5.88 -3.34
C ILE A 140 -16.54 -7.33 -3.10
N VAL A 141 -17.35 -7.57 -2.07
CA VAL A 141 -17.87 -8.92 -1.76
C VAL A 141 -18.76 -9.43 -2.90
N ASP A 142 -19.62 -8.56 -3.46
CA ASP A 142 -20.49 -8.92 -4.58
C ASP A 142 -19.71 -9.27 -5.86
N TYR A 143 -18.54 -8.65 -6.05
CA TYR A 143 -17.68 -8.86 -7.22
C TYR A 143 -16.74 -10.05 -7.08
N MET A 144 -16.30 -10.40 -5.88
CA MET A 144 -15.28 -11.43 -5.64
C MET A 144 -15.81 -12.84 -5.81
N ASP A 145 -15.08 -13.67 -6.58
CA ASP A 145 -15.30 -15.11 -6.60
C ASP A 145 -14.53 -15.80 -5.44
N ILE A 146 -15.27 -16.35 -4.49
CA ILE A 146 -14.70 -17.06 -3.33
C ILE A 146 -13.88 -18.31 -3.72
N ASN A 147 -14.15 -18.90 -4.88
CA ASN A 147 -13.42 -20.06 -5.38
C ASN A 147 -12.20 -19.70 -6.23
N ASN A 148 -12.04 -18.44 -6.57
CA ASN A 148 -10.93 -17.92 -7.36
C ASN A 148 -10.49 -16.55 -6.86
N THR A 149 -10.09 -16.49 -5.59
CA THR A 149 -9.65 -15.24 -4.96
C THR A 149 -8.42 -14.66 -5.65
N ARG A 150 -8.23 -13.35 -5.53
CA ARG A 150 -7.04 -12.67 -6.08
C ARG A 150 -5.72 -13.31 -5.60
N GLY A 151 -5.67 -13.75 -4.36
CA GLY A 151 -4.51 -14.48 -3.82
C GLY A 151 -4.23 -15.77 -4.61
N MET A 152 -5.26 -16.58 -4.87
CA MET A 152 -5.14 -17.80 -5.66
C MET A 152 -4.70 -17.52 -7.09
N GLN A 153 -5.29 -16.51 -7.75
CA GLN A 153 -4.90 -16.10 -9.10
C GLN A 153 -3.43 -15.68 -9.18
N VAL A 154 -2.96 -14.90 -8.21
CA VAL A 154 -1.56 -14.45 -8.17
C VAL A 154 -0.59 -15.61 -7.95
N ILE A 155 -0.91 -16.52 -7.02
CA ILE A 155 -0.06 -17.70 -6.73
C ILE A 155 0.03 -18.57 -7.97
N HIS A 156 -1.10 -18.98 -8.53
CA HIS A 156 -1.15 -19.90 -9.69
C HIS A 156 -0.52 -19.25 -10.94
N GLY A 157 -0.84 -17.99 -11.22
CA GLY A 157 -0.33 -17.29 -12.39
C GLY A 157 1.20 -17.10 -12.36
N ARG A 158 1.74 -16.72 -11.20
CA ARG A 158 3.20 -16.54 -11.03
C ARG A 158 3.94 -17.87 -11.12
N GLU A 159 3.44 -18.90 -10.46
CA GLU A 159 4.06 -20.23 -10.47
C GLU A 159 4.08 -20.82 -11.89
N THR A 160 2.95 -20.80 -12.60
CA THR A 160 2.84 -21.28 -13.97
C THR A 160 3.82 -20.56 -14.89
N LYS A 161 3.84 -19.23 -14.84
CA LYS A 161 4.71 -18.40 -15.66
C LYS A 161 6.20 -18.69 -15.44
N ILE A 162 6.62 -18.87 -14.18
CA ILE A 162 8.01 -19.20 -13.86
C ILE A 162 8.34 -20.61 -14.32
N ARG A 163 7.49 -21.60 -14.07
CA ARG A 163 7.72 -23.00 -14.48
C ARG A 163 7.80 -23.14 -16.00
N GLU A 164 6.94 -22.46 -16.74
CA GLU A 164 7.01 -22.42 -18.21
C GLU A 164 8.30 -21.81 -18.73
N ALA A 165 8.74 -20.70 -18.14
CA ALA A 165 9.99 -20.05 -18.51
C ALA A 165 11.21 -20.95 -18.24
N VAL A 166 11.26 -21.59 -17.06
CA VAL A 166 12.33 -22.55 -16.71
C VAL A 166 12.34 -23.71 -17.71
N LYS A 167 11.20 -24.32 -18.02
CA LYS A 167 11.08 -25.42 -18.98
C LYS A 167 11.58 -25.04 -20.38
N LYS A 168 11.27 -23.82 -20.84
CA LYS A 168 11.79 -23.29 -22.11
C LYS A 168 13.33 -23.17 -22.10
N LEU A 169 13.88 -22.63 -21.00
CA LEU A 169 15.33 -22.52 -20.84
C LEU A 169 16.03 -23.87 -20.81
N GLU A 170 15.46 -24.86 -20.11
CA GLU A 170 15.98 -26.25 -20.08
C GLU A 170 15.98 -26.89 -21.48
N ASN A 171 15.02 -26.55 -22.31
CA ASN A 171 14.95 -26.98 -23.71
C ASN A 171 15.86 -26.19 -24.66
N GLY A 172 16.63 -25.22 -24.16
CA GLY A 172 17.48 -24.34 -24.98
C GLY A 172 16.72 -23.29 -25.78
N GLU A 173 15.45 -23.07 -25.45
CA GLU A 173 14.60 -22.07 -26.08
C GLU A 173 14.85 -20.66 -25.50
N LYS A 174 14.62 -19.63 -26.33
CA LYS A 174 14.64 -18.25 -25.83
C LYS A 174 13.34 -17.94 -25.13
N ILE A 175 13.44 -17.25 -23.99
CA ILE A 175 12.27 -16.70 -23.30
C ILE A 175 12.12 -15.21 -23.62
N ASP A 176 10.88 -14.76 -23.67
CA ASP A 176 10.56 -13.34 -23.72
C ASP A 176 10.70 -12.75 -22.32
N LEU A 177 11.72 -11.92 -22.11
CA LEU A 177 11.98 -11.27 -20.82
C LEU A 177 10.98 -10.15 -20.51
N THR A 178 10.24 -9.64 -21.51
CA THR A 178 9.25 -8.57 -21.29
C THR A 178 8.12 -9.03 -20.37
N GLN A 179 7.81 -10.33 -20.36
CA GLN A 179 6.84 -10.92 -19.46
C GLN A 179 7.23 -10.81 -17.96
N PHE A 180 8.51 -10.54 -17.65
CA PHE A 180 9.02 -10.35 -16.30
C PHE A 180 9.31 -8.88 -15.99
N TYR A 181 8.91 -7.97 -16.88
CA TYR A 181 9.10 -6.55 -16.67
C TYR A 181 8.21 -6.08 -15.49
N VAL A 182 8.85 -5.41 -14.54
CA VAL A 182 8.21 -4.97 -13.29
C VAL A 182 7.80 -3.49 -13.30
N GLY A 183 7.94 -2.82 -14.44
CA GLY A 183 7.44 -1.45 -14.64
C GLY A 183 7.95 -0.44 -13.63
N VAL A 184 7.04 0.42 -13.17
CA VAL A 184 7.34 1.48 -12.19
C VAL A 184 7.79 0.92 -10.84
N HIS A 185 7.32 -0.27 -10.47
CA HIS A 185 7.62 -0.91 -9.18
C HIS A 185 9.13 -1.16 -9.01
N GLY A 186 9.76 -1.79 -10.00
CA GLY A 186 11.21 -2.03 -9.97
C GLY A 186 12.03 -0.75 -10.01
N LYS A 187 11.60 0.23 -10.81
CA LYS A 187 12.24 1.54 -10.89
C LYS A 187 12.20 2.25 -9.53
N PHE A 188 11.05 2.25 -8.87
CA PHE A 188 10.86 2.85 -7.55
C PHE A 188 11.82 2.27 -6.51
N ILE A 189 11.89 0.92 -6.38
CA ILE A 189 12.80 0.27 -5.44
C ILE A 189 14.25 0.67 -5.71
N VAL A 190 14.67 0.69 -6.98
CA VAL A 190 16.03 1.06 -7.38
C VAL A 190 16.32 2.52 -7.03
N GLU A 191 15.39 3.45 -7.25
CA GLU A 191 15.57 4.87 -6.90
C GLU A 191 15.69 5.08 -5.39
N VAL A 192 14.91 4.38 -4.57
CA VAL A 192 15.06 4.38 -3.11
C VAL A 192 16.44 3.86 -2.68
N VAL A 193 16.87 2.74 -3.24
CA VAL A 193 18.22 2.17 -2.94
C VAL A 193 19.34 3.12 -3.37
N LYS A 194 19.23 3.75 -4.55
CA LYS A 194 20.18 4.77 -5.00
C LYS A 194 20.24 5.96 -4.05
N ALA A 195 19.07 6.42 -3.55
CA ALA A 195 19.03 7.54 -2.64
C ALA A 195 19.76 7.24 -1.32
N LEU A 196 19.54 6.04 -0.76
CA LEU A 196 20.26 5.57 0.41
C LEU A 196 21.77 5.38 0.16
N ALA A 197 22.16 4.90 -1.02
CA ALA A 197 23.55 4.58 -1.33
C ALA A 197 24.38 5.82 -1.72
N TYR A 198 23.77 6.76 -2.45
CA TYR A 198 24.47 7.90 -3.08
C TYR A 198 24.03 9.26 -2.55
N ASP A 199 23.17 9.30 -1.53
CA ASP A 199 22.65 10.53 -0.90
C ASP A 199 22.00 11.51 -1.89
N THR A 200 21.19 10.97 -2.82
CA THR A 200 20.59 11.81 -3.88
C THR A 200 19.46 12.70 -3.38
N ARG A 201 19.01 12.52 -2.14
CA ARG A 201 17.88 13.26 -1.52
C ARG A 201 16.62 13.22 -2.37
N SER A 202 16.34 12.09 -3.03
CA SER A 202 15.10 11.93 -3.78
C SER A 202 13.89 11.97 -2.86
N ARG A 203 12.82 12.67 -3.27
CA ARG A 203 11.55 12.71 -2.56
C ARG A 203 10.73 11.48 -2.95
N GLN A 204 10.34 10.68 -1.96
CA GLN A 204 9.61 9.42 -2.15
C GLN A 204 8.50 9.30 -1.10
N LEU A 205 7.42 8.55 -1.41
CA LEU A 205 6.44 8.11 -0.43
C LEU A 205 6.97 6.87 0.28
N VAL A 206 7.11 6.95 1.61
CA VAL A 206 7.67 5.88 2.43
C VAL A 206 6.94 5.75 3.75
N ILE A 207 7.04 4.57 4.38
CA ILE A 207 6.42 4.30 5.67
C ILE A 207 7.46 4.57 6.76
N VAL A 208 7.15 5.55 7.59
CA VAL A 208 8.02 6.04 8.67
C VAL A 208 7.24 6.22 9.97
N LYS A 209 7.96 6.26 11.08
CA LYS A 209 7.38 6.66 12.35
C LYS A 209 6.88 8.12 12.26
N ASN A 210 5.71 8.40 12.81
CA ASN A 210 5.08 9.72 12.72
C ASN A 210 5.95 10.83 13.34
N ASP A 211 6.40 10.68 14.57
CA ASP A 211 7.20 11.68 15.30
C ASP A 211 6.71 13.13 15.06
N GLY A 212 5.39 13.32 15.04
CA GLY A 212 4.73 14.63 14.83
C GLY A 212 4.71 15.13 13.38
N ALA A 213 5.04 14.31 12.38
CA ALA A 213 4.93 14.70 10.96
C ALA A 213 3.46 14.95 10.59
N VAL A 214 2.54 14.09 11.02
CA VAL A 214 1.10 14.35 11.05
C VAL A 214 0.75 14.75 12.48
N LYS A 215 0.52 16.02 12.72
CA LYS A 215 0.51 16.64 14.05
C LYS A 215 -0.54 16.06 15.02
N ASN A 216 -1.67 15.61 14.51
CA ASN A 216 -2.80 15.14 15.31
C ASN A 216 -3.02 13.62 15.23
N LEU A 217 -1.97 12.86 14.87
CA LEU A 217 -1.89 11.41 15.01
C LEU A 217 -0.89 11.03 16.11
N PRO A 218 -0.96 9.80 16.68
CA PRO A 218 0.02 9.30 17.64
C PRO A 218 1.45 9.33 17.09
N ASP A 219 2.42 9.69 17.94
CA ASP A 219 3.83 9.79 17.52
C ASP A 219 4.43 8.43 17.10
N ASP A 220 3.89 7.33 17.59
CA ASP A 220 4.32 5.96 17.28
C ASP A 220 3.58 5.33 16.10
N ALA A 221 2.61 6.03 15.48
CA ALA A 221 1.95 5.56 14.27
C ALA A 221 2.97 5.40 13.13
N MET A 222 2.82 4.35 12.33
CA MET A 222 3.66 4.12 11.14
C MET A 222 2.98 4.73 9.92
N VAL A 223 3.26 6.01 9.67
CA VAL A 223 2.60 6.80 8.61
C VAL A 223 3.30 6.64 7.27
N GLU A 224 2.51 6.59 6.19
CA GLU A 224 2.98 6.66 4.81
C GLU A 224 2.85 8.10 4.34
N ILE A 225 3.99 8.77 4.15
CA ILE A 225 4.09 10.19 3.82
C ILE A 225 5.29 10.47 2.93
N PRO A 226 5.36 11.63 2.27
CA PRO A 226 6.56 12.05 1.55
C PRO A 226 7.74 12.21 2.50
N ALA A 227 8.91 11.74 2.06
CA ALA A 227 10.18 11.99 2.73
C ALA A 227 11.31 12.19 1.72
N TYR A 228 12.32 12.97 2.09
CA TYR A 228 13.58 13.02 1.37
C TYR A 228 14.47 11.88 1.84
N ILE A 229 14.86 11.00 0.92
CA ILE A 229 15.68 9.84 1.25
C ILE A 229 17.16 10.23 1.16
N THR A 230 17.86 10.13 2.29
CA THR A 230 19.28 10.40 2.42
C THR A 230 20.05 9.13 2.77
N LYS A 231 21.39 9.17 2.71
CA LYS A 231 22.25 8.04 3.16
C LYS A 231 22.03 7.67 4.64
N ASP A 232 21.54 8.63 5.45
CA ASP A 232 21.28 8.44 6.88
C ASP A 232 19.83 8.00 7.18
N GLY A 233 18.99 7.95 6.14
CA GLY A 233 17.61 7.52 6.18
C GLY A 233 16.61 8.56 5.67
N PRO A 234 15.31 8.32 5.88
CA PRO A 234 14.26 9.23 5.48
C PRO A 234 14.21 10.48 6.36
N GLU A 235 14.06 11.64 5.72
CA GLU A 235 13.71 12.91 6.36
C GLU A 235 12.25 13.23 6.03
N PRO A 236 11.28 12.95 6.94
CA PRO A 236 9.86 13.12 6.67
C PRO A 236 9.46 14.56 6.38
N VAL A 237 8.60 14.75 5.38
CA VAL A 237 7.95 16.03 5.13
C VAL A 237 6.80 16.21 6.13
N ARG A 238 6.72 17.38 6.78
CA ARG A 238 5.66 17.64 7.73
C ARG A 238 4.34 17.89 7.00
N VAL A 239 3.31 17.11 7.36
CA VAL A 239 1.96 17.18 6.78
C VAL A 239 1.09 18.23 7.52
N GLY A 240 1.29 18.40 8.83
CA GLY A 240 0.43 19.20 9.68
C GLY A 240 -0.77 18.44 10.24
N GLU A 241 -1.87 19.15 10.50
CA GLU A 241 -3.11 18.55 11.01
C GLU A 241 -3.98 18.03 9.86
N ILE A 242 -4.53 16.83 10.02
CA ILE A 242 -5.50 16.25 9.08
C ILE A 242 -6.94 16.41 9.61
N PRO A 243 -7.96 16.54 8.71
CA PRO A 243 -9.33 16.74 9.13
C PRO A 243 -9.90 15.55 9.89
N ARG A 244 -10.92 15.82 10.74
CA ARG A 244 -11.50 14.84 11.69
C ARG A 244 -11.93 13.52 11.05
N PHE A 245 -12.54 13.55 9.88
CA PHE A 245 -13.02 12.34 9.20
C PHE A 245 -11.84 11.39 8.89
N TYR A 246 -10.81 11.90 8.24
CA TYR A 246 -9.61 11.15 7.86
C TYR A 246 -8.82 10.69 9.09
N LYS A 247 -8.70 11.56 10.10
CA LYS A 247 -8.08 11.23 11.39
C LYS A 247 -8.76 10.03 12.03
N GLY A 248 -10.09 10.03 12.13
CA GLY A 248 -10.85 8.94 12.75
C GLY A 248 -10.66 7.59 12.04
N LEU A 249 -10.61 7.61 10.70
CA LEU A 249 -10.31 6.41 9.91
C LEU A 249 -8.89 5.89 10.21
N ILE A 250 -7.90 6.78 10.19
CA ILE A 250 -6.49 6.42 10.36
C ILE A 250 -6.20 5.94 11.79
N GLU A 251 -6.74 6.60 12.81
CA GLU A 251 -6.58 6.17 14.22
C GLU A 251 -7.17 4.79 14.48
N GLN A 252 -8.33 4.47 13.87
CA GLN A 252 -8.91 3.13 13.98
C GLN A 252 -8.00 2.07 13.35
N GLN A 253 -7.45 2.35 12.18
CA GLN A 253 -6.55 1.42 11.49
C GLN A 253 -5.20 1.29 12.22
N ASP A 254 -4.62 2.38 12.71
CA ASP A 254 -3.38 2.36 13.52
C ASP A 254 -3.56 1.52 14.79
N ALA A 255 -4.69 1.67 15.49
CA ALA A 255 -5.03 0.84 16.63
C ALA A 255 -5.17 -0.64 16.27
N CYS A 256 -5.80 -0.95 15.14
CA CYS A 256 -5.89 -2.32 14.61
C CYS A 256 -4.50 -2.93 14.38
N GLU A 257 -3.61 -2.22 13.67
CA GLU A 257 -2.25 -2.66 13.36
C GLU A 257 -1.39 -2.83 14.62
N GLY A 258 -1.51 -1.90 15.57
CA GLY A 258 -0.83 -1.98 16.86
C GLY A 258 -1.25 -3.21 17.66
N LEU A 259 -2.55 -3.48 17.76
CA LEU A 259 -3.09 -4.64 18.46
C LEU A 259 -2.65 -5.97 17.81
N VAL A 260 -2.52 -6.03 16.48
CA VAL A 260 -1.95 -7.22 15.81
C VAL A 260 -0.52 -7.48 16.29
N VAL A 261 0.31 -6.44 16.30
CA VAL A 261 1.71 -6.56 16.76
C VAL A 261 1.78 -6.99 18.22
N GLU A 262 1.01 -6.35 19.09
CA GLU A 262 0.95 -6.69 20.51
C GLU A 262 0.45 -8.13 20.74
N ALA A 263 -0.58 -8.56 19.98
CA ALA A 263 -1.11 -9.92 20.06
C ALA A 263 -0.02 -10.96 19.77
N VAL A 264 0.77 -10.73 18.72
CA VAL A 264 1.87 -11.64 18.34
C VAL A 264 3.00 -11.64 19.38
N ILE A 265 3.41 -10.46 19.87
CA ILE A 265 4.50 -10.35 20.84
C ILE A 265 4.13 -10.98 22.19
N GLU A 266 2.89 -10.81 22.63
CA GLU A 266 2.41 -11.27 23.95
C GLU A 266 1.76 -12.67 23.91
N GLY A 267 1.47 -13.22 22.73
CA GLY A 267 0.67 -14.44 22.58
C GLY A 267 -0.78 -14.23 23.04
N SER A 268 -1.38 -13.06 22.77
CA SER A 268 -2.67 -12.67 23.35
C SER A 268 -3.84 -12.83 22.36
N TYR A 269 -4.68 -13.84 22.57
CA TYR A 269 -5.95 -14.02 21.87
C TYR A 269 -6.87 -12.80 22.00
N LYS A 270 -6.97 -12.22 23.21
CA LYS A 270 -7.78 -11.03 23.46
C LYS A 270 -7.40 -9.87 22.54
N LYS A 271 -6.10 -9.57 22.41
CA LYS A 271 -5.62 -8.48 21.55
C LYS A 271 -5.83 -8.79 20.08
N ALA A 272 -5.64 -10.05 19.65
CA ALA A 272 -5.96 -10.48 18.31
C ALA A 272 -7.45 -10.26 17.98
N LEU A 273 -8.36 -10.66 18.87
CA LEU A 273 -9.79 -10.45 18.69
C LEU A 273 -10.18 -8.97 18.65
N GLN A 274 -9.54 -8.13 19.47
CA GLN A 274 -9.73 -6.68 19.44
C GLN A 274 -9.27 -6.09 18.10
N ALA A 275 -8.12 -6.51 17.57
CA ALA A 275 -7.62 -6.08 16.26
C ALA A 275 -8.59 -6.46 15.14
N PHE A 276 -9.04 -7.70 15.09
CA PHE A 276 -10.02 -8.17 14.11
C PHE A 276 -11.34 -7.40 14.19
N THR A 277 -11.80 -7.09 15.41
CA THR A 277 -13.03 -6.30 15.62
C THR A 277 -12.90 -4.86 15.12
N LEU A 278 -11.71 -4.26 15.20
CA LEU A 278 -11.45 -2.91 14.69
C LEU A 278 -11.24 -2.87 13.17
N ASN A 279 -10.93 -4.00 12.54
CA ASN A 279 -10.71 -4.02 11.10
C ASN A 279 -12.00 -3.71 10.34
N ARG A 280 -11.97 -2.69 9.51
CA ARG A 280 -13.15 -2.23 8.75
C ARG A 280 -13.70 -3.24 7.74
N THR A 281 -12.93 -4.23 7.37
CA THR A 281 -13.38 -5.31 6.46
C THR A 281 -14.18 -6.39 7.20
N ILE A 282 -14.27 -6.31 8.53
CA ILE A 282 -14.99 -7.28 9.37
C ILE A 282 -16.24 -6.62 9.96
N PRO A 283 -17.44 -7.15 9.68
CA PRO A 283 -18.68 -6.44 9.97
C PRO A 283 -19.11 -6.47 11.45
N SER A 284 -18.61 -7.41 12.24
CA SER A 284 -19.00 -7.53 13.67
C SER A 284 -17.98 -8.33 14.49
N ALA A 285 -18.04 -8.19 15.82
CA ALA A 285 -17.22 -8.95 16.74
C ALA A 285 -17.49 -10.47 16.70
N ASN A 286 -18.73 -10.90 16.38
CA ASN A 286 -19.04 -12.31 16.19
C ASN A 286 -18.29 -12.88 14.98
N VAL A 287 -18.36 -12.20 13.85
CA VAL A 287 -17.62 -12.59 12.63
C VAL A 287 -16.10 -12.50 12.86
N ALA A 288 -15.63 -11.47 13.58
CA ALA A 288 -14.21 -11.36 13.96
C ALA A 288 -13.73 -12.60 14.73
N LYS A 289 -14.53 -13.06 15.70
CA LYS A 289 -14.22 -14.24 16.50
C LYS A 289 -14.19 -15.51 15.65
N GLU A 290 -15.21 -15.74 14.81
CA GLU A 290 -15.28 -16.90 13.92
C GLU A 290 -14.07 -16.96 12.97
N ILE A 291 -13.75 -15.85 12.28
CA ILE A 291 -12.59 -15.77 11.38
C ILE A 291 -11.29 -16.02 12.16
N LEU A 292 -11.10 -15.41 13.32
CA LEU A 292 -9.88 -15.58 14.11
C LEU A 292 -9.70 -17.04 14.55
N ASP A 293 -10.75 -17.70 15.05
CA ASP A 293 -10.70 -19.09 15.50
C ASP A 293 -10.37 -20.03 14.34
N GLU A 294 -10.98 -19.84 13.18
CA GLU A 294 -10.68 -20.62 11.96
C GLU A 294 -9.24 -20.38 11.48
N MET A 295 -8.76 -19.14 11.50
CA MET A 295 -7.39 -18.81 11.10
C MET A 295 -6.35 -19.40 12.06
N ILE A 296 -6.61 -19.41 13.37
CA ILE A 296 -5.74 -20.05 14.37
C ILE A 296 -5.61 -21.54 14.09
N GLU A 297 -6.73 -22.26 13.88
CA GLU A 297 -6.70 -23.68 13.58
C GLU A 297 -6.00 -23.97 12.25
N ALA A 298 -6.27 -23.19 11.20
CA ALA A 298 -5.68 -23.38 9.88
C ALA A 298 -4.16 -23.10 9.86
N ASN A 299 -3.66 -22.23 10.73
CA ASN A 299 -2.26 -21.81 10.76
C ASN A 299 -1.50 -22.24 12.02
N LYS A 300 -2.01 -23.19 12.80
CA LYS A 300 -1.44 -23.61 14.08
C LYS A 300 0.02 -24.06 14.05
N GLU A 301 0.51 -24.49 12.91
CA GLU A 301 1.91 -24.88 12.72
C GLU A 301 2.85 -23.67 12.49
N TYR A 302 2.30 -22.51 12.15
CA TYR A 302 3.06 -21.32 11.75
C TYR A 302 2.86 -20.14 12.68
N TRP A 303 1.72 -20.05 13.33
CA TRP A 303 1.39 -18.94 14.22
C TRP A 303 1.92 -19.15 15.63
N VAL A 304 2.16 -18.03 16.31
CA VAL A 304 2.40 -18.07 17.77
C VAL A 304 1.16 -18.56 18.47
N GLU A 305 1.34 -19.27 19.58
CA GLU A 305 0.22 -19.69 20.41
C GLU A 305 -0.45 -18.46 21.02
N LEU A 306 -1.73 -18.24 20.72
CA LEU A 306 -2.55 -17.17 21.27
C LEU A 306 -3.37 -17.72 22.46
N LYS A 307 -3.21 -17.11 23.63
CA LYS A 307 -3.89 -17.49 24.88
C LYS A 307 -4.82 -16.41 25.38
#